data_15c26348a593e5ead21739cabc78215d
#
_entry.id   15c26348a593e5ead21739cabc78215d
#
_cell.length_a   1.000
_cell.length_b   1.000
_cell.length_c   1.000
_cell.angle_alpha   90.00
_cell.angle_beta   90.00
_cell.angle_gamma   90.00
#
_symmetry.space_group_name_H-M   'P 1'
#
loop_
_entity.id
_entity.type
_entity.pdbx_description
1 polymer ?
#
loop_
_entity_poly.entity_id
_entity_poly.type
_entity_poly.pdbx_seq_one_letter_code
_entity_poly.pdbx_strand_id
1 'polypeptide(L)'
;PKNWTAACVLDNATCNNKLIGAQYFNAAHGGDAGIAATRPWEYLSARDYNAHGTHTASTAGGNFGVQATGPASVFGSISGMAPHAYISVYKALWSTETGDTASGFTSDLVAAIDQAVADGVDVINYSISGTSTNFLDPVEIAFLNAADAGVFVAASAGNSGPTTSTVAHPSPWITTVAAGTHNRNSAGSVTLNAVTYSGASLAAAALTAPLIDSTAAGLPGADPTALALCFGAADGGAVLDPALVAGKIVVCDRGVSARVNKSLAVLEAGGVGMIIVNTSPNSVNADFHYVPSVHLQNTDRAAVKAYAATPGATATINASVLTFTDPAPFTASFSSRGPLRAGGGDL
;
A
#
# COMPACT_ATOMS: atom_id res chain seq x y z
N PRO A 1 -24.33 16.76 -14.81
CA PRO A 1 -23.03 17.34 -14.47
C PRO A 1 -22.89 18.69 -15.14
N LYS A 2 -22.29 19.65 -14.45
CA LYS A 2 -21.78 20.90 -15.02
C LYS A 2 -21.05 20.57 -16.32
N ASN A 3 -20.96 21.50 -17.26
CA ASN A 3 -20.16 21.33 -18.47
C ASN A 3 -18.70 21.10 -18.05
N TRP A 4 -18.34 19.84 -17.86
CA TRP A 4 -17.01 19.44 -17.46
C TRP A 4 -16.07 19.48 -18.65
N THR A 5 -14.96 20.20 -18.54
CA THR A 5 -14.04 20.46 -19.64
C THR A 5 -12.63 19.95 -19.39
N ALA A 6 -12.39 19.24 -18.27
CA ALA A 6 -11.05 18.72 -17.98
C ALA A 6 -10.54 17.78 -19.06
N ALA A 7 -9.25 17.87 -19.34
CA ALA A 7 -8.58 17.02 -20.31
C ALA A 7 -8.59 15.55 -19.87
N CYS A 8 -8.58 14.65 -20.84
CA CYS A 8 -8.45 13.22 -20.62
C CYS A 8 -7.20 12.71 -21.35
N VAL A 9 -6.11 12.57 -20.60
CA VAL A 9 -4.80 12.15 -21.14
C VAL A 9 -4.46 10.76 -20.57
N LEU A 10 -5.05 9.75 -21.18
CA LEU A 10 -4.79 8.33 -20.90
C LEU A 10 -4.26 7.67 -22.17
N ASP A 11 -3.35 6.69 -22.05
CA ASP A 11 -2.68 6.06 -23.19
C ASP A 11 -3.68 5.50 -24.23
N ASN A 12 -4.24 4.35 -23.98
CA ASN A 12 -5.14 3.68 -24.90
C ASN A 12 -6.59 3.63 -24.36
N ALA A 13 -6.95 4.52 -23.45
CA ALA A 13 -8.26 4.58 -22.84
C ALA A 13 -8.87 5.97 -22.95
N THR A 14 -10.17 6.05 -22.86
CA THR A 14 -10.92 7.32 -22.81
C THR A 14 -11.54 7.47 -21.43
N CYS A 15 -11.70 8.70 -20.98
CA CYS A 15 -12.55 9.00 -19.85
C CYS A 15 -13.99 8.55 -20.12
N ASN A 16 -14.73 8.33 -19.07
CA ASN A 16 -16.09 7.79 -19.11
C ASN A 16 -16.99 8.53 -18.11
N ASN A 17 -18.21 8.03 -17.89
CA ASN A 17 -19.16 8.66 -16.95
C ASN A 17 -18.75 8.53 -15.45
N LYS A 18 -17.67 7.86 -15.13
CA LYS A 18 -17.11 7.78 -13.76
C LYS A 18 -15.79 8.54 -13.68
N LEU A 19 -14.81 8.19 -14.49
CA LEU A 19 -13.55 8.91 -14.64
C LEU A 19 -13.75 9.98 -15.72
N ILE A 20 -14.03 11.20 -15.30
CA ILE A 20 -14.41 12.29 -16.19
C ILE A 20 -13.24 13.20 -16.58
N GLY A 21 -12.09 13.08 -15.93
CA GLY A 21 -10.87 13.82 -16.21
C GLY A 21 -9.63 13.03 -15.82
N ALA A 22 -8.55 13.19 -16.59
CA ALA A 22 -7.27 12.54 -16.31
C ALA A 22 -6.12 13.38 -16.88
N GLN A 23 -5.28 13.90 -16.02
CA GLN A 23 -4.16 14.78 -16.39
C GLN A 23 -2.90 14.38 -15.63
N TYR A 24 -1.73 14.78 -16.11
CA TYR A 24 -0.46 14.55 -15.46
C TYR A 24 0.45 15.77 -15.53
N PHE A 25 1.37 15.88 -14.56
CA PHE A 25 2.24 17.03 -14.34
C PHE A 25 3.66 16.54 -14.12
N ASN A 26 4.59 16.98 -14.94
CA ASN A 26 5.99 16.53 -14.96
C ASN A 26 6.97 17.62 -15.43
N ALA A 27 6.54 18.87 -15.43
CA ALA A 27 7.34 19.98 -15.93
C ALA A 27 8.71 20.08 -15.20
N ALA A 28 8.71 19.89 -13.89
CA ALA A 28 9.93 19.92 -13.08
C ALA A 28 10.84 18.69 -13.27
N HIS A 29 10.32 17.61 -13.84
CA HIS A 29 11.12 16.48 -14.29
C HIS A 29 11.77 16.69 -15.67
N GLY A 30 11.53 17.83 -16.32
CA GLY A 30 11.94 18.09 -17.71
C GLY A 30 10.91 17.62 -18.74
N GLY A 31 9.64 17.50 -18.34
CA GLY A 31 8.55 17.03 -19.18
C GLY A 31 8.66 15.54 -19.51
N ASP A 32 7.97 15.12 -20.56
CA ASP A 32 7.96 13.74 -21.02
C ASP A 32 9.34 13.20 -21.34
N ALA A 33 10.21 14.03 -21.93
CA ALA A 33 11.59 13.63 -22.23
C ALA A 33 12.40 13.33 -20.95
N GLY A 34 12.18 14.11 -19.88
CA GLY A 34 12.83 13.91 -18.61
C GLY A 34 12.33 12.64 -17.89
N ILE A 35 11.02 12.36 -17.96
CA ILE A 35 10.46 11.10 -17.43
C ILE A 35 10.98 9.91 -18.25
N ALA A 36 10.94 9.96 -19.58
CA ALA A 36 11.43 8.88 -20.43
C ALA A 36 12.93 8.55 -20.18
N ALA A 37 13.74 9.57 -19.87
CA ALA A 37 15.14 9.39 -19.58
C ALA A 37 15.44 8.82 -18.17
N THR A 38 14.63 9.16 -17.16
CA THR A 38 14.89 8.82 -15.77
C THR A 38 14.00 7.71 -15.21
N ARG A 39 12.84 7.49 -15.83
CA ARG A 39 11.83 6.50 -15.44
C ARG A 39 11.20 5.84 -16.67
N PRO A 40 11.98 5.10 -17.48
CA PRO A 40 11.53 4.53 -18.76
C PRO A 40 10.40 3.49 -18.61
N TRP A 41 10.13 3.02 -17.40
CA TRP A 41 9.03 2.11 -17.06
C TRP A 41 7.68 2.83 -16.88
N GLU A 42 7.70 4.16 -16.67
CA GLU A 42 6.48 4.93 -16.40
C GLU A 42 5.67 5.20 -17.67
N TYR A 43 4.38 5.39 -17.47
CA TYR A 43 3.46 5.82 -18.53
C TYR A 43 3.50 7.34 -18.68
N LEU A 44 3.78 7.84 -19.89
CA LEU A 44 3.71 9.28 -20.22
C LEU A 44 2.25 9.74 -20.36
N SER A 45 1.47 9.49 -19.34
CA SER A 45 0.05 9.75 -19.25
C SER A 45 -0.40 9.80 -17.79
N ALA A 46 -1.68 10.07 -17.55
CA ALA A 46 -2.29 10.00 -16.23
C ALA A 46 -2.46 8.55 -15.71
N ARG A 47 -2.08 7.54 -16.48
CA ARG A 47 -2.13 6.14 -16.06
C ARG A 47 -1.22 5.91 -14.85
N ASP A 48 -1.74 5.19 -13.87
CA ASP A 48 -1.04 4.87 -12.62
C ASP A 48 -0.16 3.64 -12.78
N TYR A 49 1.14 3.77 -12.50
CA TYR A 49 2.11 2.67 -12.45
C TYR A 49 2.27 2.11 -11.05
N ASN A 50 2.15 2.95 -10.01
CA ASN A 50 2.34 2.60 -8.61
C ASN A 50 1.14 1.87 -7.99
N ALA A 51 -0.07 2.10 -8.51
CA ALA A 51 -1.37 1.66 -8.01
C ALA A 51 -1.90 2.39 -6.75
N HIS A 52 -1.13 3.22 -6.06
CA HIS A 52 -1.60 3.95 -4.87
C HIS A 52 -2.74 4.93 -5.22
N GLY A 53 -2.59 5.72 -6.28
CA GLY A 53 -3.62 6.65 -6.75
C GLY A 53 -4.91 5.95 -7.16
N THR A 54 -4.81 4.81 -7.85
CA THR A 54 -5.95 3.97 -8.22
C THR A 54 -6.67 3.44 -6.98
N HIS A 55 -5.92 2.99 -5.96
CA HIS A 55 -6.47 2.51 -4.71
C HIS A 55 -7.24 3.62 -3.96
N THR A 56 -6.64 4.79 -3.79
CA THR A 56 -7.26 5.92 -3.08
C THR A 56 -8.48 6.45 -3.82
N ALA A 57 -8.40 6.62 -5.14
CA ALA A 57 -9.53 7.10 -5.96
C ALA A 57 -10.70 6.10 -5.95
N SER A 58 -10.43 4.79 -6.06
CA SER A 58 -11.48 3.77 -6.01
C SER A 58 -12.08 3.62 -4.61
N THR A 59 -11.30 3.81 -3.54
CA THR A 59 -11.81 3.85 -2.17
C THR A 59 -12.74 5.06 -1.98
N ALA A 60 -12.36 6.23 -2.47
CA ALA A 60 -13.18 7.43 -2.37
C ALA A 60 -14.48 7.34 -3.19
N GLY A 61 -14.39 7.04 -4.47
CA GLY A 61 -15.52 7.17 -5.40
C GLY A 61 -15.72 6.01 -6.37
N GLY A 62 -15.20 4.82 -6.08
CA GLY A 62 -15.44 3.62 -6.92
C GLY A 62 -16.92 3.28 -7.05
N ASN A 63 -17.31 2.66 -8.16
CA ASN A 63 -18.70 2.30 -8.45
C ASN A 63 -19.29 1.38 -7.37
N PHE A 64 -20.61 1.46 -7.20
CA PHE A 64 -21.35 0.57 -6.29
C PHE A 64 -21.41 -0.86 -6.84
N GLY A 65 -21.23 -1.82 -5.93
CA GLY A 65 -21.55 -3.21 -6.21
C GLY A 65 -20.62 -3.89 -7.24
N VAL A 66 -19.39 -3.43 -7.38
CA VAL A 66 -18.41 -4.05 -8.28
C VAL A 66 -17.97 -5.39 -7.72
N GLN A 67 -18.13 -6.47 -8.52
CA GLN A 67 -17.65 -7.78 -8.13
C GLN A 67 -16.11 -7.79 -8.10
N ALA A 68 -15.55 -8.06 -6.92
CA ALA A 68 -14.12 -8.21 -6.76
C ALA A 68 -13.62 -9.47 -7.46
N THR A 69 -12.44 -9.40 -8.06
CA THR A 69 -11.86 -10.50 -8.86
C THR A 69 -10.48 -10.90 -8.33
N GLY A 70 -9.92 -11.98 -8.85
CA GLY A 70 -8.63 -12.51 -8.41
C GLY A 70 -8.63 -12.85 -6.91
N PRO A 71 -7.52 -12.60 -6.20
CA PRO A 71 -7.43 -12.86 -4.76
C PRO A 71 -8.46 -12.08 -3.93
N ALA A 72 -8.91 -10.92 -4.41
CA ALA A 72 -9.92 -10.10 -3.74
C ALA A 72 -11.35 -10.68 -3.84
N SER A 73 -11.59 -11.71 -4.64
CA SER A 73 -12.92 -12.32 -4.83
C SER A 73 -13.57 -12.81 -3.53
N VAL A 74 -12.76 -13.09 -2.49
CA VAL A 74 -13.24 -13.47 -1.15
C VAL A 74 -14.11 -12.40 -0.50
N PHE A 75 -13.98 -11.14 -0.92
CA PHE A 75 -14.80 -10.02 -0.42
C PHE A 75 -16.13 -9.84 -1.16
N GLY A 76 -16.35 -10.60 -2.23
CA GLY A 76 -17.58 -10.52 -3.04
C GLY A 76 -17.71 -9.16 -3.72
N SER A 77 -18.80 -8.48 -3.46
CA SER A 77 -19.11 -7.17 -4.06
C SER A 77 -18.56 -6.02 -3.21
N ILE A 78 -17.85 -5.09 -3.83
CA ILE A 78 -17.24 -3.93 -3.19
C ILE A 78 -17.74 -2.61 -3.79
N SER A 79 -17.57 -1.52 -3.08
CA SER A 79 -17.95 -0.17 -3.51
C SER A 79 -16.99 0.87 -2.92
N GLY A 80 -16.81 1.99 -3.61
CA GLY A 80 -16.22 3.18 -2.99
C GLY A 80 -17.18 3.80 -1.97
N MET A 81 -16.67 4.74 -1.17
CA MET A 81 -17.45 5.41 -0.12
C MET A 81 -18.49 6.37 -0.68
N ALA A 82 -18.19 7.04 -1.80
CA ALA A 82 -19.09 7.93 -2.53
C ALA A 82 -19.32 7.40 -3.96
N PRO A 83 -20.07 6.30 -4.15
CA PRO A 83 -20.12 5.59 -5.44
C PRO A 83 -20.83 6.37 -6.57
N HIS A 84 -21.54 7.44 -6.25
CA HIS A 84 -22.15 8.34 -7.23
C HIS A 84 -21.27 9.53 -7.59
N ALA A 85 -20.14 9.75 -6.91
CA ALA A 85 -19.20 10.81 -7.26
C ALA A 85 -18.52 10.52 -8.60
N TYR A 86 -18.26 11.59 -9.35
CA TYR A 86 -17.34 11.56 -10.49
C TYR A 86 -15.90 11.67 -10.00
N ILE A 87 -14.96 11.10 -10.76
CA ILE A 87 -13.54 11.12 -10.46
C ILE A 87 -12.81 11.90 -11.56
N SER A 88 -11.92 12.81 -11.16
CA SER A 88 -10.88 13.36 -12.00
C SER A 88 -9.52 13.12 -11.34
N VAL A 89 -8.52 12.71 -12.08
CA VAL A 89 -7.20 12.37 -11.56
C VAL A 89 -6.13 13.33 -12.10
N TYR A 90 -5.21 13.71 -11.21
CA TYR A 90 -4.13 14.67 -11.48
C TYR A 90 -2.82 14.03 -11.00
N LYS A 91 -2.15 13.31 -11.88
CA LYS A 91 -0.90 12.59 -11.56
C LYS A 91 0.26 13.57 -11.51
N ALA A 92 0.85 13.76 -10.34
CA ALA A 92 2.03 14.60 -10.12
C ALA A 92 3.20 13.85 -9.45
N LEU A 93 3.01 12.57 -9.13
CA LEU A 93 4.03 11.69 -8.61
C LEU A 93 4.37 10.59 -9.62
N TRP A 94 5.65 10.29 -9.71
CA TRP A 94 6.23 9.35 -10.67
C TRP A 94 6.95 8.23 -9.94
N SER A 95 6.62 7.00 -10.27
CA SER A 95 7.02 5.81 -9.52
C SER A 95 8.48 5.42 -9.76
N THR A 96 9.05 4.71 -8.78
CA THR A 96 10.24 3.88 -8.99
C THR A 96 9.91 2.68 -9.87
N GLU A 97 10.90 2.02 -10.44
CA GLU A 97 10.74 0.84 -11.29
C GLU A 97 10.02 -0.31 -10.58
N THR A 98 10.29 -0.49 -9.30
CA THR A 98 9.66 -1.52 -8.46
C THR A 98 8.21 -1.21 -8.07
N GLY A 99 7.75 0.02 -8.28
CA GLY A 99 6.41 0.44 -7.84
C GLY A 99 6.26 0.69 -6.34
N ASP A 100 7.31 0.55 -5.55
CA ASP A 100 7.23 0.65 -4.07
C ASP A 100 7.04 2.09 -3.58
N THR A 101 7.61 3.05 -4.29
CA THR A 101 7.53 4.47 -3.95
C THR A 101 7.29 5.32 -5.19
N ALA A 102 6.80 6.53 -4.97
CA ALA A 102 6.69 7.54 -6.00
C ALA A 102 7.13 8.89 -5.44
N SER A 103 7.66 9.76 -6.30
CA SER A 103 8.10 11.11 -5.95
C SER A 103 7.76 12.11 -7.03
N GLY A 104 7.65 13.38 -6.64
CA GLY A 104 7.41 14.51 -7.54
C GLY A 104 7.96 15.80 -6.96
N PHE A 105 7.91 16.83 -7.74
CA PHE A 105 8.35 18.17 -7.33
C PHE A 105 7.15 18.99 -6.83
N THR A 106 7.41 19.84 -5.85
CA THR A 106 6.41 20.75 -5.28
C THR A 106 5.70 21.59 -6.34
N SER A 107 6.40 22.05 -7.36
CA SER A 107 5.82 22.83 -8.47
C SER A 107 4.80 22.05 -9.28
N ASP A 108 5.04 20.75 -9.53
CA ASP A 108 4.11 19.89 -10.24
C ASP A 108 2.88 19.55 -9.37
N LEU A 109 3.08 19.42 -8.05
CA LEU A 109 1.98 19.24 -7.09
C LEU A 109 1.09 20.48 -7.03
N VAL A 110 1.68 21.67 -6.94
CA VAL A 110 0.93 22.94 -6.96
C VAL A 110 0.17 23.11 -8.29
N ALA A 111 0.82 22.84 -9.42
CA ALA A 111 0.16 22.92 -10.73
C ALA A 111 -1.02 21.93 -10.84
N ALA A 112 -0.91 20.76 -10.27
CA ALA A 112 -2.00 19.78 -10.23
C ALA A 112 -3.19 20.26 -9.37
N ILE A 113 -2.92 20.89 -8.23
CA ILE A 113 -3.94 21.47 -7.34
C ILE A 113 -4.64 22.64 -8.05
N ASP A 114 -3.88 23.55 -8.62
CA ASP A 114 -4.42 24.71 -9.33
C ASP A 114 -5.29 24.29 -10.51
N GLN A 115 -4.86 23.26 -11.26
CA GLN A 115 -5.64 22.71 -12.36
C GLN A 115 -6.93 22.05 -11.87
N ALA A 116 -6.90 21.33 -10.75
CA ALA A 116 -8.11 20.73 -10.18
C ALA A 116 -9.14 21.82 -9.81
N VAL A 117 -8.70 22.92 -9.23
CA VAL A 117 -9.56 24.08 -8.92
C VAL A 117 -10.10 24.72 -10.22
N ALA A 118 -9.26 24.90 -11.24
CA ALA A 118 -9.65 25.47 -12.52
C ALA A 118 -10.68 24.60 -13.26
N ASP A 119 -10.56 23.28 -13.16
CA ASP A 119 -11.51 22.32 -13.73
C ASP A 119 -12.86 22.31 -12.96
N GLY A 120 -12.89 22.87 -11.76
CA GLY A 120 -14.11 23.02 -10.96
C GLY A 120 -14.47 21.78 -10.16
N VAL A 121 -13.49 21.09 -9.59
CA VAL A 121 -13.75 20.00 -8.63
C VAL A 121 -14.40 20.55 -7.37
N ASP A 122 -15.23 19.74 -6.72
CA ASP A 122 -15.87 20.10 -5.44
C ASP A 122 -15.00 19.66 -4.25
N VAL A 123 -14.20 18.58 -4.42
CA VAL A 123 -13.38 17.97 -3.37
C VAL A 123 -12.03 17.53 -3.92
N ILE A 124 -10.97 17.82 -3.19
CA ILE A 124 -9.64 17.27 -3.44
C ILE A 124 -9.31 16.23 -2.37
N ASN A 125 -8.98 15.00 -2.78
CA ASN A 125 -8.34 14.00 -1.93
C ASN A 125 -6.83 14.04 -2.19
N TYR A 126 -6.05 14.28 -1.14
CA TYR A 126 -4.60 14.38 -1.20
C TYR A 126 -3.95 13.39 -0.23
N SER A 127 -3.71 12.17 -0.72
CA SER A 127 -3.11 11.09 0.08
C SER A 127 -1.58 11.07 -0.05
N ILE A 128 -0.96 12.23 0.15
CA ILE A 128 0.49 12.46 0.09
C ILE A 128 0.88 13.15 1.39
N SER A 129 2.00 12.74 2.00
CA SER A 129 2.53 13.44 3.18
C SER A 129 3.16 14.78 2.79
N GLY A 130 3.07 15.76 3.69
CA GLY A 130 3.58 17.10 3.49
C GLY A 130 4.37 17.62 4.70
N THR A 131 4.45 18.92 4.82
CA THR A 131 5.08 19.59 5.95
C THR A 131 4.36 19.27 7.27
N SER A 132 5.10 19.25 8.37
CA SER A 132 4.53 19.16 9.72
C SER A 132 4.72 20.45 10.54
N THR A 133 5.37 21.47 9.95
CA THR A 133 5.84 22.64 10.70
C THR A 133 5.58 23.99 10.01
N ASN A 134 5.21 24.01 8.74
CA ASN A 134 5.20 25.24 7.95
C ASN A 134 3.86 25.47 7.26
N PHE A 135 3.08 26.43 7.71
CA PHE A 135 1.84 26.88 7.07
C PHE A 135 2.05 27.58 5.71
N LEU A 136 3.29 28.08 5.46
CA LEU A 136 3.64 28.78 4.23
C LEU A 136 4.32 27.85 3.19
N ASP A 137 4.23 26.56 3.39
CA ASP A 137 4.61 25.59 2.35
C ASP A 137 3.79 25.84 1.08
N PRO A 138 4.38 25.82 -0.12
CA PRO A 138 3.64 26.10 -1.35
C PRO A 138 2.40 25.22 -1.58
N VAL A 139 2.44 23.96 -1.14
CA VAL A 139 1.27 23.05 -1.24
C VAL A 139 0.18 23.49 -0.25
N GLU A 140 0.54 23.88 0.97
CA GLU A 140 -0.40 24.42 1.96
C GLU A 140 -1.09 25.70 1.46
N ILE A 141 -0.34 26.57 0.79
CA ILE A 141 -0.88 27.79 0.19
C ILE A 141 -1.77 27.49 -1.03
N ALA A 142 -1.41 26.52 -1.87
CA ALA A 142 -2.29 26.08 -2.96
C ALA A 142 -3.62 25.56 -2.42
N PHE A 143 -3.61 24.84 -1.29
CA PHE A 143 -4.83 24.40 -0.62
C PHE A 143 -5.62 25.54 0.05
N LEU A 144 -4.95 26.61 0.51
CA LEU A 144 -5.66 27.83 0.95
C LEU A 144 -6.46 28.43 -0.21
N ASN A 145 -5.84 28.56 -1.39
CA ASN A 145 -6.50 29.08 -2.60
C ASN A 145 -7.66 28.15 -3.04
N ALA A 146 -7.47 26.82 -2.95
CA ALA A 146 -8.52 25.86 -3.23
C ALA A 146 -9.72 26.01 -2.27
N ALA A 147 -9.45 26.18 -0.98
CA ALA A 147 -10.49 26.39 0.03
C ALA A 147 -11.22 27.73 -0.17
N ASP A 148 -10.50 28.82 -0.52
CA ASP A 148 -11.09 30.11 -0.85
C ASP A 148 -11.99 30.03 -2.11
N ALA A 149 -11.62 29.19 -3.06
CA ALA A 149 -12.45 28.88 -4.24
C ALA A 149 -13.66 27.98 -3.93
N GLY A 150 -13.83 27.53 -2.67
CA GLY A 150 -14.94 26.68 -2.23
C GLY A 150 -14.71 25.19 -2.41
N VAL A 151 -13.48 24.75 -2.66
CA VAL A 151 -13.12 23.33 -2.80
C VAL A 151 -12.78 22.74 -1.42
N PHE A 152 -13.42 21.62 -1.05
CA PHE A 152 -13.10 20.92 0.18
C PHE A 152 -11.80 20.11 0.01
N VAL A 153 -10.84 20.31 0.90
CA VAL A 153 -9.54 19.62 0.86
C VAL A 153 -9.44 18.61 1.99
N ALA A 154 -9.26 17.33 1.65
CA ALA A 154 -8.95 16.25 2.58
C ALA A 154 -7.53 15.72 2.31
N ALA A 155 -6.64 15.85 3.31
CA ALA A 155 -5.28 15.36 3.22
C ALA A 155 -4.99 14.30 4.29
N SER A 156 -4.04 13.40 4.03
CA SER A 156 -3.63 12.40 5.02
C SER A 156 -2.81 13.01 6.14
N ALA A 157 -3.00 12.54 7.38
CA ALA A 157 -2.15 12.95 8.51
C ALA A 157 -0.71 12.41 8.41
N GLY A 158 -0.47 11.46 7.51
CA GLY A 158 0.82 10.78 7.32
C GLY A 158 0.92 9.45 8.07
N ASN A 159 2.02 8.75 7.82
CA ASN A 159 2.30 7.38 8.29
C ASN A 159 3.51 7.31 9.25
N SER A 160 3.76 8.36 10.02
CA SER A 160 4.93 8.48 10.91
C SER A 160 4.62 8.18 12.38
N GLY A 161 3.47 7.56 12.66
CA GLY A 161 3.11 7.07 13.99
C GLY A 161 3.88 5.81 14.40
N PRO A 162 3.83 5.44 15.68
CA PRO A 162 3.09 6.09 16.78
C PRO A 162 3.82 7.28 17.41
N THR A 163 4.92 7.75 16.83
CA THR A 163 5.68 8.89 17.33
C THR A 163 4.80 10.13 17.39
N THR A 164 4.87 10.86 18.49
CA THR A 164 4.13 12.11 18.71
C THR A 164 4.67 13.25 17.84
N SER A 165 3.83 14.25 17.59
CA SER A 165 4.19 15.46 16.82
C SER A 165 4.67 15.15 15.39
N THR A 166 3.95 14.25 14.71
CA THR A 166 4.28 13.79 13.35
C THR A 166 3.18 14.07 12.32
N VAL A 167 2.10 14.74 12.74
CA VAL A 167 0.98 15.10 11.84
C VAL A 167 1.50 15.99 10.70
N ALA A 168 1.23 15.58 9.47
CA ALA A 168 1.43 16.37 8.27
C ALA A 168 0.20 17.26 7.98
N HIS A 169 0.36 18.24 7.10
CA HIS A 169 -0.68 19.18 6.69
C HIS A 169 -1.34 19.91 7.87
N PRO A 170 -0.56 20.79 8.56
CA PRO A 170 -1.01 21.42 9.79
C PRO A 170 -1.98 22.59 9.59
N SER A 171 -2.26 22.98 8.36
CA SER A 171 -2.99 24.22 8.05
C SER A 171 -4.47 24.11 8.39
N PRO A 172 -5.09 25.15 9.01
CA PRO A 172 -6.47 25.09 9.48
C PRO A 172 -7.52 25.09 8.35
N TRP A 173 -7.12 25.36 7.12
CA TRP A 173 -8.00 25.30 5.94
C TRP A 173 -8.03 23.93 5.27
N ILE A 174 -7.33 22.94 5.82
CA ILE A 174 -7.27 21.55 5.33
C ILE A 174 -7.95 20.64 6.36
N THR A 175 -8.71 19.67 5.90
CA THR A 175 -9.17 18.57 6.75
C THR A 175 -8.12 17.47 6.74
N THR A 176 -7.28 17.45 7.76
CA THR A 176 -6.23 16.44 7.92
C THR A 176 -6.80 15.20 8.60
N VAL A 177 -6.70 14.06 7.93
CA VAL A 177 -7.40 12.82 8.28
C VAL A 177 -6.41 11.75 8.74
N ALA A 178 -6.57 11.26 9.96
CA ALA A 178 -5.83 10.12 10.50
C ALA A 178 -6.43 8.79 10.00
N ALA A 179 -5.60 7.73 9.98
CA ALA A 179 -6.06 6.39 9.72
C ALA A 179 -6.66 5.75 10.98
N GLY A 180 -7.87 5.21 10.86
CA GLY A 180 -8.53 4.45 11.91
C GLY A 180 -8.63 2.96 11.57
N THR A 181 -8.77 2.12 12.60
CA THR A 181 -9.08 0.71 12.43
C THR A 181 -10.58 0.49 12.25
N HIS A 182 -10.94 -0.67 11.77
CA HIS A 182 -12.32 -1.15 11.69
C HIS A 182 -12.45 -2.51 12.40
N ASN A 183 -13.67 -2.96 12.65
CA ASN A 183 -13.95 -4.21 13.36
C ASN A 183 -13.78 -5.48 12.51
N ARG A 184 -13.50 -5.35 11.20
CA ARG A 184 -13.29 -6.49 10.32
C ARG A 184 -11.86 -6.96 10.41
N ASN A 185 -11.67 -8.26 10.61
CA ASN A 185 -10.38 -8.91 10.57
C ASN A 185 -10.46 -10.17 9.71
N SER A 186 -9.39 -10.48 8.99
CA SER A 186 -9.21 -11.77 8.35
C SER A 186 -8.26 -12.58 9.20
N ALA A 187 -8.82 -13.29 10.18
CA ALA A 187 -8.06 -14.14 11.08
C ALA A 187 -7.48 -15.33 10.30
N GLY A 188 -6.18 -15.49 10.41
CA GLY A 188 -5.44 -16.60 9.84
C GLY A 188 -4.69 -17.37 10.92
N SER A 189 -4.25 -18.55 10.59
CA SER A 189 -3.36 -19.31 11.47
C SER A 189 -2.51 -20.30 10.67
N VAL A 190 -1.43 -20.74 11.32
CA VAL A 190 -0.63 -21.85 10.82
C VAL A 190 -0.45 -22.87 11.94
N THR A 191 -0.60 -24.15 11.60
CA THR A 191 -0.34 -25.27 12.50
C THR A 191 1.02 -25.89 12.17
N LEU A 192 1.90 -25.90 13.16
CA LEU A 192 3.23 -26.50 13.11
C LEU A 192 3.25 -27.64 14.11
N ASN A 193 3.30 -28.88 13.61
CA ASN A 193 3.07 -30.09 14.42
C ASN A 193 1.69 -29.99 15.13
N ALA A 194 1.67 -29.93 16.44
CA ALA A 194 0.44 -29.82 17.24
C ALA A 194 0.16 -28.39 17.76
N VAL A 195 1.00 -27.39 17.41
CA VAL A 195 0.87 -26.02 17.89
C VAL A 195 0.31 -25.13 16.77
N THR A 196 -0.73 -24.37 17.09
CA THR A 196 -1.32 -23.39 16.17
C THR A 196 -0.93 -21.97 16.57
N TYR A 197 -0.39 -21.23 15.62
CA TYR A 197 -0.01 -19.82 15.73
C TYR A 197 -1.04 -18.98 15.00
N SER A 198 -1.60 -17.99 15.68
CA SER A 198 -2.62 -17.10 15.14
C SER A 198 -1.99 -15.86 14.51
N GLY A 199 -2.59 -15.38 13.42
CA GLY A 199 -2.14 -14.22 12.69
C GLY A 199 -3.21 -13.70 11.71
N ALA A 200 -2.78 -13.07 10.63
CA ALA A 200 -3.67 -12.58 9.57
C ALA A 200 -3.40 -13.33 8.25
N SER A 201 -4.46 -13.66 7.52
CA SER A 201 -4.37 -14.43 6.27
C SER A 201 -5.60 -14.19 5.39
N LEU A 202 -5.44 -14.33 4.08
CA LEU A 202 -6.52 -14.43 3.09
C LEU A 202 -6.51 -15.81 2.40
N ALA A 203 -5.88 -16.83 3.01
CA ALA A 203 -5.89 -18.17 2.45
C ALA A 203 -7.32 -18.71 2.38
N ALA A 204 -7.82 -18.95 1.18
CA ALA A 204 -9.19 -19.43 0.97
C ALA A 204 -9.40 -20.89 1.36
N ALA A 205 -8.33 -21.68 1.41
CA ALA A 205 -8.35 -23.10 1.77
C ALA A 205 -7.10 -23.45 2.58
N ALA A 206 -7.17 -24.53 3.33
CA ALA A 206 -6.02 -25.05 4.05
C ALA A 206 -4.96 -25.61 3.07
N LEU A 207 -3.69 -25.35 3.36
CA LEU A 207 -2.55 -25.84 2.60
C LEU A 207 -1.55 -26.50 3.54
N THR A 208 -1.26 -27.78 3.33
CA THR A 208 -0.22 -28.50 4.06
C THR A 208 0.95 -28.85 3.12
N ALA A 209 2.16 -28.47 3.51
CA ALA A 209 3.37 -28.78 2.74
C ALA A 209 4.61 -28.84 3.66
N PRO A 210 5.73 -29.41 3.17
CA PRO A 210 7.02 -29.29 3.85
C PRO A 210 7.38 -27.83 4.14
N LEU A 211 8.03 -27.58 5.28
CA LEU A 211 8.40 -26.25 5.72
C LEU A 211 9.92 -26.06 5.61
N ILE A 212 10.33 -24.86 5.21
CA ILE A 212 11.73 -24.46 5.21
C ILE A 212 11.88 -23.00 5.66
N ASP A 213 12.91 -22.70 6.44
CA ASP A 213 13.31 -21.31 6.72
C ASP A 213 14.07 -20.75 5.51
N SER A 214 13.78 -19.51 5.10
CA SER A 214 14.45 -18.88 3.96
C SER A 214 15.96 -18.87 4.10
N THR A 215 16.48 -18.71 5.33
CA THR A 215 17.94 -18.71 5.59
C THR A 215 18.64 -20.04 5.27
N ALA A 216 17.87 -21.12 5.15
CA ALA A 216 18.35 -22.44 4.72
C ALA A 216 18.01 -22.76 3.27
N ALA A 217 17.46 -21.80 2.51
CA ALA A 217 16.91 -22.02 1.17
C ALA A 217 17.50 -21.06 0.12
N GLY A 218 18.71 -20.57 0.34
CA GLY A 218 19.34 -19.56 -0.51
C GLY A 218 20.17 -20.11 -1.66
N LEU A 219 20.23 -19.31 -2.72
CA LEU A 219 21.23 -19.48 -3.78
C LEU A 219 22.65 -19.38 -3.20
N PRO A 220 23.65 -20.05 -3.80
CA PRO A 220 25.03 -19.94 -3.38
C PRO A 220 25.51 -18.48 -3.38
N GLY A 221 26.01 -17.99 -2.23
CA GLY A 221 26.51 -16.63 -2.09
C GLY A 221 25.44 -15.54 -1.89
N ALA A 222 24.17 -15.92 -1.71
CA ALA A 222 23.10 -14.96 -1.41
C ALA A 222 23.40 -14.18 -0.13
N ASP A 223 23.11 -12.88 -0.13
CA ASP A 223 23.23 -12.04 1.05
C ASP A 223 22.30 -12.55 2.18
N PRO A 224 22.83 -12.80 3.39
CA PRO A 224 22.01 -13.38 4.48
C PRO A 224 20.83 -12.52 4.91
N THR A 225 20.94 -11.19 4.81
CA THR A 225 19.84 -10.28 5.16
C THR A 225 18.74 -10.34 4.11
N ALA A 226 19.11 -10.23 2.83
CA ALA A 226 18.18 -10.37 1.72
C ALA A 226 17.49 -11.75 1.75
N LEU A 227 18.23 -12.80 2.08
CA LEU A 227 17.72 -14.16 2.18
C LEU A 227 16.69 -14.31 3.30
N ALA A 228 16.98 -13.78 4.51
CA ALA A 228 16.02 -13.79 5.61
C ALA A 228 14.73 -13.06 5.25
N LEU A 229 14.83 -12.02 4.43
CA LEU A 229 13.71 -11.19 3.95
C LEU A 229 13.02 -11.77 2.71
N CYS A 230 13.48 -12.89 2.14
CA CYS A 230 12.96 -13.49 0.91
C CYS A 230 12.92 -12.47 -0.25
N PHE A 231 14.03 -11.79 -0.54
CA PHE A 231 14.09 -10.85 -1.65
C PHE A 231 13.87 -11.59 -2.99
N GLY A 232 13.11 -10.93 -3.85
CA GLY A 232 12.86 -11.36 -5.22
C GLY A 232 13.46 -10.38 -6.24
N ALA A 233 13.13 -10.56 -7.50
CA ALA A 233 13.56 -9.66 -8.57
C ALA A 233 13.14 -8.19 -8.29
N ALA A 234 11.97 -7.98 -7.74
CA ALA A 234 11.45 -6.67 -7.38
C ALA A 234 12.19 -5.98 -6.21
N ASP A 235 13.00 -6.72 -5.46
CA ASP A 235 13.73 -6.20 -4.28
C ASP A 235 15.24 -6.06 -4.53
N GLY A 236 15.69 -6.18 -5.78
CA GLY A 236 17.09 -6.06 -6.18
C GLY A 236 17.77 -7.37 -6.53
N GLY A 237 17.06 -8.49 -6.57
CA GLY A 237 17.55 -9.78 -7.05
C GLY A 237 16.97 -10.97 -6.29
N ALA A 238 16.70 -12.03 -7.02
CA ALA A 238 16.22 -13.28 -6.45
C ALA A 238 17.32 -13.96 -5.62
N VAL A 239 16.99 -14.35 -4.40
CA VAL A 239 17.93 -14.98 -3.45
C VAL A 239 17.54 -16.41 -3.08
N LEU A 240 16.29 -16.82 -3.34
CA LEU A 240 15.79 -18.15 -3.03
C LEU A 240 16.22 -19.17 -4.10
N ASP A 241 16.67 -20.34 -3.67
CA ASP A 241 17.05 -21.44 -4.56
C ASP A 241 15.83 -22.32 -4.89
N PRO A 242 15.39 -22.36 -6.16
CA PRO A 242 14.26 -23.21 -6.57
C PRO A 242 14.45 -24.69 -6.24
N ALA A 243 15.69 -25.19 -6.22
CA ALA A 243 15.95 -26.59 -5.88
C ALA A 243 15.64 -26.91 -4.40
N LEU A 244 15.72 -25.90 -3.53
CA LEU A 244 15.44 -26.03 -2.11
C LEU A 244 14.02 -25.63 -1.74
N VAL A 245 13.38 -24.76 -2.50
CA VAL A 245 12.07 -24.13 -2.21
C VAL A 245 10.90 -24.85 -2.87
N ALA A 246 11.09 -25.44 -4.03
CA ALA A 246 9.99 -26.03 -4.82
C ALA A 246 9.10 -26.97 -3.97
N GLY A 247 7.78 -26.72 -4.01
CA GLY A 247 6.76 -27.49 -3.29
C GLY A 247 6.71 -27.26 -1.78
N LYS A 248 7.41 -26.26 -1.24
CA LYS A 248 7.47 -25.99 0.20
C LYS A 248 6.77 -24.70 0.61
N ILE A 249 6.41 -24.62 1.89
CA ILE A 249 6.07 -23.37 2.57
C ILE A 249 7.38 -22.78 3.08
N VAL A 250 7.59 -21.48 2.81
CA VAL A 250 8.82 -20.75 3.20
C VAL A 250 8.54 -19.79 4.34
N VAL A 251 9.39 -19.78 5.36
CA VAL A 251 9.36 -18.76 6.43
C VAL A 251 10.22 -17.58 6.02
N CYS A 252 9.62 -16.39 5.92
CA CYS A 252 10.27 -15.13 5.60
C CYS A 252 10.15 -14.14 6.76
N ASP A 253 11.21 -13.40 7.06
CA ASP A 253 11.15 -12.29 7.99
C ASP A 253 10.48 -11.07 7.32
N ARG A 254 9.63 -10.36 8.05
CA ARG A 254 9.19 -9.03 7.63
C ARG A 254 10.36 -8.04 7.79
N GLY A 255 10.48 -7.09 6.90
CA GLY A 255 11.51 -6.06 6.93
C GLY A 255 11.19 -4.95 5.94
N VAL A 256 12.20 -4.45 5.25
CA VAL A 256 12.12 -3.26 4.40
C VAL A 256 11.41 -3.47 3.07
N SER A 257 11.38 -4.69 2.53
CA SER A 257 10.70 -4.96 1.25
C SER A 257 9.18 -5.13 1.44
N ALA A 258 8.43 -4.90 0.37
CA ALA A 258 6.97 -5.09 0.37
C ALA A 258 6.62 -6.55 0.73
N ARG A 259 5.59 -6.73 1.58
CA ARG A 259 5.20 -8.07 2.04
C ARG A 259 4.76 -8.98 0.89
N VAL A 260 4.08 -8.40 -0.10
CA VAL A 260 3.62 -9.14 -1.29
C VAL A 260 4.76 -9.58 -2.19
N ASN A 261 5.86 -8.80 -2.28
CA ASN A 261 7.04 -9.18 -3.06
C ASN A 261 7.68 -10.46 -2.53
N LYS A 262 7.68 -10.67 -1.20
CA LYS A 262 8.19 -11.90 -0.59
C LYS A 262 7.41 -13.13 -1.06
N SER A 263 6.09 -13.03 -1.13
CA SER A 263 5.24 -14.11 -1.64
C SER A 263 5.39 -14.33 -3.14
N LEU A 264 5.72 -13.28 -3.91
CA LEU A 264 6.10 -13.40 -5.31
C LEU A 264 7.42 -14.15 -5.46
N ALA A 265 8.44 -13.78 -4.68
CA ALA A 265 9.73 -14.47 -4.69
C ALA A 265 9.61 -15.96 -4.33
N VAL A 266 8.73 -16.28 -3.36
CA VAL A 266 8.43 -17.69 -3.00
C VAL A 266 7.77 -18.40 -4.18
N LEU A 267 6.79 -17.79 -4.86
CA LEU A 267 6.14 -18.36 -6.04
C LEU A 267 7.16 -18.59 -7.17
N GLU A 268 7.98 -17.60 -7.49
CA GLU A 268 8.99 -17.65 -8.54
C GLU A 268 10.03 -18.74 -8.29
N ALA A 269 10.35 -19.02 -7.02
CA ALA A 269 11.19 -20.14 -6.61
C ALA A 269 10.44 -21.49 -6.55
N GLY A 270 9.18 -21.55 -6.97
CA GLY A 270 8.36 -22.77 -6.96
C GLY A 270 7.79 -23.16 -5.59
N GLY A 271 7.86 -22.29 -4.60
CA GLY A 271 7.22 -22.47 -3.30
C GLY A 271 5.70 -22.41 -3.39
N VAL A 272 4.99 -23.08 -2.49
CA VAL A 272 3.54 -23.22 -2.52
C VAL A 272 2.82 -22.43 -1.44
N GLY A 273 3.55 -21.88 -0.47
CA GLY A 273 3.00 -21.06 0.61
C GLY A 273 4.09 -20.29 1.36
N MET A 274 3.68 -19.30 2.15
CA MET A 274 4.59 -18.44 2.92
C MET A 274 4.08 -18.21 4.35
N ILE A 275 4.99 -18.24 5.30
CA ILE A 275 4.80 -17.70 6.64
C ILE A 275 5.67 -16.44 6.73
N ILE A 276 5.05 -15.26 6.80
CA ILE A 276 5.78 -14.04 7.06
C ILE A 276 5.71 -13.73 8.56
N VAL A 277 6.86 -13.39 9.18
CA VAL A 277 6.92 -13.13 10.61
C VAL A 277 7.51 -11.77 10.89
N ASN A 278 6.86 -10.99 11.76
CA ASN A 278 7.39 -9.72 12.23
C ASN A 278 8.73 -9.92 12.96
N THR A 279 9.68 -9.01 12.75
CA THR A 279 10.98 -9.01 13.46
C THR A 279 10.96 -8.18 14.74
N SER A 280 9.98 -7.29 14.88
CA SER A 280 9.68 -6.46 16.04
C SER A 280 8.16 -6.29 16.17
N PRO A 281 7.63 -5.79 17.31
CA PRO A 281 6.20 -5.52 17.45
C PRO A 281 5.71 -4.59 16.32
N ASN A 282 4.75 -5.06 15.54
CA ASN A 282 4.17 -4.32 14.42
C ASN A 282 2.80 -4.90 14.07
N SER A 283 2.03 -4.22 13.20
CA SER A 283 0.77 -4.75 12.68
C SER A 283 0.97 -6.09 11.97
N VAL A 284 0.02 -6.99 12.07
CA VAL A 284 -0.14 -8.14 11.19
C VAL A 284 -1.23 -7.85 10.19
N ASN A 285 -1.00 -8.17 8.91
CA ASN A 285 -1.88 -7.76 7.84
C ASN A 285 -2.21 -8.96 6.95
N ALA A 286 -3.47 -9.06 6.55
CA ALA A 286 -3.94 -10.01 5.57
C ALA A 286 -3.84 -9.39 4.18
N ASP A 287 -2.66 -9.48 3.56
CA ASP A 287 -2.42 -8.96 2.22
C ASP A 287 -2.81 -9.98 1.14
N PHE A 288 -3.03 -9.50 -0.09
CA PHE A 288 -3.23 -10.34 -1.26
C PHE A 288 -1.90 -10.90 -1.76
N HIS A 289 -1.48 -11.99 -1.16
CA HIS A 289 -0.26 -12.69 -1.50
C HIS A 289 -0.39 -13.54 -2.78
N TYR A 290 0.73 -13.77 -3.45
CA TYR A 290 0.81 -14.61 -4.66
C TYR A 290 0.71 -16.11 -4.36
N VAL A 291 1.01 -16.53 -3.12
CA VAL A 291 0.80 -17.88 -2.60
C VAL A 291 0.01 -17.81 -1.29
N PRO A 292 -0.73 -18.84 -0.88
CA PRO A 292 -1.35 -18.90 0.45
C PRO A 292 -0.35 -18.52 1.54
N SER A 293 -0.68 -17.50 2.33
CA SER A 293 0.26 -16.93 3.30
C SER A 293 -0.41 -16.59 4.60
N VAL A 294 0.35 -16.65 5.69
CA VAL A 294 -0.06 -16.17 7.02
C VAL A 294 0.99 -15.21 7.56
N HIS A 295 0.53 -14.09 8.11
CA HIS A 295 1.39 -13.10 8.76
C HIS A 295 1.28 -13.23 10.27
N LEU A 296 2.41 -13.50 10.92
CA LEU A 296 2.52 -13.75 12.36
C LEU A 296 3.22 -12.59 13.08
N GLN A 297 3.00 -12.51 14.39
CA GLN A 297 3.64 -11.53 15.26
C GLN A 297 5.08 -11.95 15.60
N ASN A 298 5.91 -10.99 15.99
CA ASN A 298 7.32 -11.22 16.37
C ASN A 298 7.49 -12.15 17.57
N THR A 299 6.50 -12.28 18.44
CA THR A 299 6.49 -13.20 19.58
C THR A 299 6.61 -14.66 19.15
N ASP A 300 6.12 -15.00 17.96
CA ASP A 300 6.09 -16.37 17.46
C ASP A 300 7.34 -16.71 16.64
N ARG A 301 8.11 -15.69 16.25
CA ARG A 301 9.26 -15.83 15.33
C ARG A 301 10.26 -16.90 15.76
N ALA A 302 10.68 -16.88 17.00
CA ALA A 302 11.71 -17.81 17.50
C ALA A 302 11.23 -19.27 17.42
N ALA A 303 10.00 -19.53 17.84
CA ALA A 303 9.42 -20.87 17.82
C ALA A 303 9.19 -21.39 16.39
N VAL A 304 8.66 -20.54 15.50
CA VAL A 304 8.41 -20.89 14.10
C VAL A 304 9.71 -21.24 13.36
N LYS A 305 10.75 -20.40 13.50
CA LYS A 305 12.05 -20.64 12.85
C LYS A 305 12.77 -21.87 13.44
N ALA A 306 12.71 -22.07 14.75
CA ALA A 306 13.28 -23.26 15.39
C ALA A 306 12.61 -24.54 14.89
N TYR A 307 11.27 -24.53 14.71
CA TYR A 307 10.56 -25.68 14.15
C TYR A 307 10.90 -25.89 12.67
N ALA A 308 10.98 -24.82 11.86
CA ALA A 308 11.34 -24.92 10.45
C ALA A 308 12.74 -25.52 10.22
N ALA A 309 13.64 -25.43 11.20
CA ALA A 309 14.97 -26.03 11.15
C ALA A 309 14.96 -27.54 11.49
N THR A 310 13.84 -28.11 11.94
CA THR A 310 13.78 -29.56 12.26
C THR A 310 13.68 -30.40 10.98
N PRO A 311 14.37 -31.54 10.91
CA PRO A 311 14.27 -32.44 9.74
C PRO A 311 12.80 -32.92 9.53
N GLY A 312 12.34 -32.79 8.29
CA GLY A 312 10.99 -33.20 7.92
C GLY A 312 9.86 -32.30 8.44
N ALA A 313 10.18 -31.06 8.86
CA ALA A 313 9.18 -30.08 9.28
C ALA A 313 8.10 -29.89 8.20
N THR A 314 6.85 -29.83 8.63
CA THR A 314 5.67 -29.53 7.79
C THR A 314 4.85 -28.45 8.45
N ALA A 315 4.13 -27.67 7.64
CA ALA A 315 3.22 -26.64 8.12
C ALA A 315 1.86 -26.79 7.44
N THR A 316 0.79 -26.47 8.16
CA THR A 316 -0.54 -26.28 7.60
C THR A 316 -0.94 -24.84 7.76
N ILE A 317 -0.95 -24.07 6.66
CA ILE A 317 -1.61 -22.76 6.64
C ILE A 317 -3.11 -23.05 6.61
N ASN A 318 -3.84 -22.62 7.63
CA ASN A 318 -5.28 -22.89 7.73
C ASN A 318 -6.07 -21.89 6.88
N ALA A 319 -7.28 -22.29 6.46
CA ALA A 319 -8.20 -21.36 5.82
C ALA A 319 -8.49 -20.16 6.73
N SER A 320 -8.51 -18.96 6.15
CA SER A 320 -8.82 -17.75 6.89
C SER A 320 -10.30 -17.66 7.23
N VAL A 321 -10.59 -16.94 8.31
CA VAL A 321 -11.95 -16.66 8.78
C VAL A 321 -12.14 -15.15 8.90
N LEU A 322 -13.14 -14.60 8.22
CA LEU A 322 -13.54 -13.22 8.41
C LEU A 322 -14.28 -13.07 9.74
N THR A 323 -13.79 -12.18 10.57
CA THR A 323 -14.41 -11.83 11.85
C THR A 323 -14.79 -10.35 11.88
N PHE A 324 -15.77 -9.99 12.72
CA PHE A 324 -16.28 -8.62 12.87
C PHE A 324 -16.33 -8.21 14.34
N THR A 325 -15.45 -8.80 15.14
CA THR A 325 -15.46 -8.69 16.62
C THR A 325 -14.31 -7.86 17.16
N ASP A 326 -13.39 -7.41 16.31
CA ASP A 326 -12.26 -6.61 16.76
C ASP A 326 -12.75 -5.25 17.27
N PRO A 327 -12.23 -4.79 18.42
CA PRO A 327 -12.58 -3.47 18.93
C PRO A 327 -12.17 -2.39 17.93
N ALA A 328 -13.11 -1.49 17.60
CA ALA A 328 -12.87 -0.39 16.65
C ALA A 328 -13.91 0.75 16.87
N PRO A 329 -13.59 1.99 16.44
CA PRO A 329 -12.34 2.40 15.81
C PRO A 329 -11.24 2.74 16.82
N PHE A 330 -10.00 2.43 16.48
CA PHE A 330 -8.81 2.96 17.12
C PHE A 330 -7.94 3.66 16.09
N THR A 331 -7.10 4.60 16.50
CA THR A 331 -6.10 5.16 15.60
C THR A 331 -5.10 4.08 15.20
N ALA A 332 -4.91 3.86 13.90
CA ALA A 332 -3.96 2.86 13.39
C ALA A 332 -2.54 3.13 13.91
N SER A 333 -1.78 2.07 14.17
CA SER A 333 -0.45 2.18 14.78
C SER A 333 0.51 3.08 14.00
N PHE A 334 0.44 3.03 12.68
CA PHE A 334 1.28 3.83 11.77
C PHE A 334 0.78 5.25 11.55
N SER A 335 -0.49 5.58 11.87
CA SER A 335 -1.01 6.93 11.63
C SER A 335 -0.24 7.96 12.44
N SER A 336 0.11 9.07 11.82
CA SER A 336 0.79 10.19 12.49
C SER A 336 -0.03 10.72 13.67
N ARG A 337 0.66 11.26 14.67
CA ARG A 337 0.09 11.70 15.95
C ARG A 337 0.31 13.20 16.16
N GLY A 338 -0.64 13.83 16.85
CA GLY A 338 -0.42 15.14 17.49
C GLY A 338 0.57 15.09 18.67
N PRO A 339 0.77 16.19 19.37
CA PRO A 339 0.23 17.52 19.06
C PRO A 339 0.85 18.14 17.80
N LEU A 340 0.20 19.16 17.27
CA LEU A 340 0.66 19.91 16.11
C LEU A 340 1.99 20.60 16.40
N ARG A 341 2.91 20.62 15.43
CA ARG A 341 4.23 21.29 15.57
C ARG A 341 4.23 22.72 15.02
N ALA A 342 3.41 22.99 14.03
CA ALA A 342 3.28 24.32 13.45
C ALA A 342 2.58 25.30 14.41
N GLY A 343 2.89 26.60 14.30
CA GLY A 343 2.23 27.63 15.08
C GLY A 343 2.52 27.60 16.58
N GLY A 344 3.52 26.82 17.03
CA GLY A 344 3.92 26.76 18.45
C GLY A 344 3.13 25.76 19.30
N GLY A 345 2.42 24.84 18.70
CA GLY A 345 1.67 23.78 19.37
C GLY A 345 0.23 23.66 18.90
N ASP A 346 -0.57 22.92 19.66
CA ASP A 346 -1.97 22.68 19.35
C ASP A 346 -2.80 23.96 19.17
N LEU A 347 -3.74 23.86 18.23
CA LEU A 347 -4.86 24.75 18.10
C LEU A 347 -5.99 24.30 19.04
#